data_d2b2651cbe96c456d3f85dd99ce0a53c
#
_entry.id   d2b2651cbe96c456d3f85dd99ce0a53c
#
_cell.length_a   1.000
_cell.length_b   1.000
_cell.length_c   1.000
_cell.angle_alpha   90.00
_cell.angle_beta   90.00
_cell.angle_gamma   90.00
#
_symmetry.space_group_name_H-M   'P 1'
#
loop_
_entity.id
_entity.type
_entity.pdbx_description
1 polymer ?
#
loop_
_entity_poly.entity_id
_entity_poly.type
_entity_poly.pdbx_seq_one_letter_code
_entity_poly.pdbx_strand_id
1 'polypeptide(L)'
;CVYCASVHAQRFEQLAKRSDVITQVFEEPASAGTTPREKAIVEFSIRLGAEPGKVSADDVRTLKAVGLTELEILDLVHSVALFAWANRLMLNLGEPVFPPVTAAS
;
A
#
# COMPACT_ATOMS: atom_id res chain seq x y z
N CYS A 1 10.71 -3.04 2.21
CA CYS A 1 11.45 -2.29 1.18
C CYS A 1 11.32 -0.79 1.45
N VAL A 2 12.36 -0.20 1.99
CA VAL A 2 12.38 1.24 2.35
C VAL A 2 12.22 2.14 1.12
N TYR A 3 12.87 1.78 0.03
CA TYR A 3 12.74 2.52 -1.23
C TYR A 3 11.31 2.53 -1.76
N CYS A 4 10.67 1.37 -1.81
CA CYS A 4 9.30 1.26 -2.30
C CYS A 4 8.33 2.09 -1.43
N ALA A 5 8.43 1.95 -0.11
CA ALA A 5 7.59 2.69 0.83
C ALA A 5 7.77 4.20 0.66
N SER A 6 9.00 4.69 0.57
CA SER A 6 9.33 6.10 0.42
C SER A 6 8.77 6.69 -0.88
N VAL A 7 9.00 6.02 -2.01
CA VAL A 7 8.56 6.52 -3.33
C VAL A 7 7.03 6.58 -3.42
N HIS A 8 6.35 5.54 -2.94
CA HIS A 8 4.88 5.50 -3.01
C HIS A 8 4.22 6.45 -2.00
N ALA A 9 4.81 6.63 -0.83
CA ALA A 9 4.35 7.63 0.14
C ALA A 9 4.42 9.04 -0.47
N GLN A 10 5.56 9.41 -1.04
CA GLN A 10 5.72 10.69 -1.71
C GLN A 10 4.73 10.89 -2.85
N ARG A 11 4.52 9.85 -3.67
CA ARG A 11 3.57 9.92 -4.76
C ARG A 11 2.14 10.08 -4.29
N PHE A 12 1.76 9.39 -3.23
CA PHE A 12 0.44 9.56 -2.61
C PHE A 12 0.24 10.99 -2.14
N GLU A 13 1.21 11.55 -1.41
CA GLU A 13 1.12 12.94 -0.92
C GLU A 13 0.99 13.96 -2.06
N GLN A 14 1.73 13.74 -3.15
CA GLN A 14 1.63 14.60 -4.34
C GLN A 14 0.24 14.57 -4.98
N LEU A 15 -0.35 13.39 -5.09
CA LEU A 15 -1.66 13.20 -5.74
C LEU A 15 -2.83 13.59 -4.83
N ALA A 16 -2.80 13.17 -3.58
CA ALA A 16 -3.87 13.39 -2.62
C ALA A 16 -3.82 14.77 -1.96
N LYS A 17 -2.68 15.46 -2.04
CA LYS A 17 -2.43 16.76 -1.40
C LYS A 17 -2.59 16.71 0.13
N ARG A 18 -2.27 15.56 0.74
CA ARG A 18 -2.35 15.33 2.18
C ARG A 18 -1.37 14.25 2.61
N SER A 19 -0.94 14.30 3.87
CA SER A 19 0.05 13.38 4.45
C SER A 19 -0.44 12.61 5.68
N ASP A 20 -1.65 12.89 6.16
CA ASP A 20 -2.18 12.32 7.41
C ASP A 20 -2.25 10.79 7.39
N VAL A 21 -2.82 10.20 6.34
CA VAL A 21 -2.92 8.74 6.19
C VAL A 21 -1.54 8.09 6.09
N ILE A 22 -0.62 8.71 5.35
CA ILE A 22 0.75 8.18 5.20
C ILE A 22 1.47 8.18 6.54
N THR A 23 1.36 9.23 7.33
CA THR A 23 1.91 9.28 8.69
C THR A 23 1.36 8.14 9.54
N GLN A 24 0.04 7.93 9.51
CA GLN A 24 -0.60 6.85 10.24
C GLN A 24 -0.13 5.46 9.80
N VAL A 25 0.05 5.25 8.49
CA VAL A 25 0.55 3.97 7.96
C VAL A 25 1.95 3.65 8.46
N PHE A 26 2.81 4.66 8.59
CA PHE A 26 4.17 4.46 9.11
C PHE A 26 4.20 4.29 10.63
N GLU A 27 3.34 4.99 11.36
CA GLU A 27 3.30 4.94 12.84
C GLU A 27 2.56 3.71 13.37
N GLU A 28 1.35 3.49 12.87
CA GLU A 28 0.48 2.40 13.34
C GLU A 28 -0.40 1.88 12.19
N PRO A 29 0.15 1.04 11.31
CA PRO A 29 -0.56 0.61 10.10
C PRO A 29 -1.90 -0.07 10.38
N ALA A 30 -2.02 -0.81 11.48
CA ALA A 30 -3.24 -1.55 11.80
C ALA A 30 -4.47 -0.66 12.04
N SER A 31 -4.26 0.61 12.42
CA SER A 31 -5.34 1.57 12.68
C SER A 31 -5.35 2.75 11.70
N ALA A 32 -4.51 2.71 10.67
CA ALA A 32 -4.39 3.81 9.72
C ALA A 32 -5.66 4.03 8.90
N GLY A 33 -5.91 5.29 8.54
CA GLY A 33 -7.07 5.73 7.80
C GLY A 33 -7.90 6.74 8.59
N THR A 34 -8.44 7.74 7.90
CA THR A 34 -9.26 8.80 8.51
C THR A 34 -10.74 8.62 8.24
N THR A 35 -11.10 7.75 7.31
CA THR A 35 -12.48 7.41 6.95
C THR A 35 -12.70 5.90 7.06
N PRO A 36 -13.96 5.44 7.19
CA PRO A 36 -14.27 4.01 7.15
C PRO A 36 -13.74 3.33 5.88
N ARG A 37 -13.81 4.01 4.74
CA ARG A 37 -13.29 3.52 3.46
C ARG A 37 -11.78 3.32 3.50
N GLU A 38 -11.03 4.31 3.96
CA GLU A 38 -9.57 4.22 4.09
C GLU A 38 -9.14 3.12 5.05
N LYS A 39 -9.81 3.04 6.21
CA LYS A 39 -9.53 1.99 7.20
C LYS A 39 -9.77 0.60 6.65
N ALA A 40 -10.86 0.40 5.93
CA ALA A 40 -11.18 -0.89 5.31
C ALA A 40 -10.15 -1.28 4.25
N ILE A 41 -9.70 -0.32 3.43
CA ILE A 41 -8.66 -0.55 2.41
C ILE A 41 -7.34 -0.95 3.07
N VAL A 42 -6.91 -0.25 4.10
CA VAL A 42 -5.66 -0.53 4.82
C VAL A 42 -5.74 -1.91 5.49
N GLU A 43 -6.81 -2.19 6.21
CA GLU A 43 -7.00 -3.47 6.91
C GLU A 43 -7.02 -4.66 5.94
N PHE A 44 -7.75 -4.53 4.84
CA PHE A 44 -7.77 -5.55 3.79
C PHE A 44 -6.38 -5.77 3.18
N SER A 45 -5.66 -4.70 2.90
CA SER A 45 -4.31 -4.75 2.33
C SER A 45 -3.32 -5.46 3.26
N ILE A 46 -3.37 -5.19 4.55
CA ILE A 46 -2.53 -5.84 5.55
C ILE A 46 -2.85 -7.35 5.59
N ARG A 47 -4.12 -7.70 5.64
CA ARG A 47 -4.54 -9.10 5.69
C ARG A 47 -4.16 -9.86 4.44
N LEU A 48 -4.43 -9.31 3.27
CA LEU A 48 -4.06 -9.95 2.00
C LEU A 48 -2.54 -10.09 1.86
N GLY A 49 -1.77 -9.10 2.29
CA GLY A 49 -0.32 -9.15 2.22
C GLY A 49 0.32 -10.13 3.20
N ALA A 50 -0.19 -10.20 4.42
CA ALA A 50 0.39 -11.01 5.49
C ALA A 50 -0.20 -12.43 5.57
N GLU A 51 -1.50 -12.57 5.33
CA GLU A 51 -2.24 -13.82 5.52
C GLU A 51 -3.25 -14.07 4.38
N PRO A 52 -2.77 -14.20 3.13
CA PRO A 52 -3.66 -14.29 1.96
C PRO A 52 -4.66 -15.47 2.04
N GLY A 53 -4.28 -16.56 2.68
CA GLY A 53 -5.16 -17.72 2.87
C GLY A 53 -6.33 -17.48 3.82
N LYS A 54 -6.33 -16.39 4.57
CA LYS A 54 -7.42 -16.02 5.49
C LYS A 54 -8.38 -14.99 4.94
N VAL A 55 -8.11 -14.44 3.76
CA VAL A 55 -9.03 -13.53 3.08
C VAL A 55 -10.24 -14.30 2.59
N SER A 56 -11.43 -13.79 2.86
CA SER A 56 -12.69 -14.44 2.56
C SER A 56 -13.67 -13.51 1.85
N ALA A 57 -14.82 -14.06 1.46
CA ALA A 57 -15.90 -13.29 0.89
C ALA A 57 -16.42 -12.20 1.84
N ASP A 58 -16.30 -12.38 3.15
CA ASP A 58 -16.69 -11.36 4.13
C ASP A 58 -15.80 -10.13 4.03
N ASP A 59 -14.51 -10.30 3.80
CA ASP A 59 -13.58 -9.18 3.59
C ASP A 59 -13.96 -8.37 2.34
N VAL A 60 -14.36 -9.05 1.27
CA VAL A 60 -14.84 -8.39 0.04
C VAL A 60 -16.15 -7.65 0.30
N ARG A 61 -17.08 -8.24 1.05
CA ARG A 61 -18.34 -7.60 1.42
C ARG A 61 -18.09 -6.31 2.23
N THR A 62 -17.13 -6.33 3.13
CA THR A 62 -16.74 -5.15 3.90
C THR A 62 -16.26 -4.01 2.99
N LEU A 63 -15.45 -4.31 1.99
CA LEU A 63 -15.01 -3.31 1.01
C LEU A 63 -16.17 -2.76 0.19
N LYS A 64 -17.10 -3.60 -0.24
CA LYS A 64 -18.31 -3.15 -0.95
C LYS A 64 -19.18 -2.26 -0.06
N ALA A 65 -19.31 -2.58 1.21
CA ALA A 65 -20.10 -1.82 2.17
C ALA A 65 -19.58 -0.39 2.37
N VAL A 66 -18.28 -0.15 2.22
CA VAL A 66 -17.67 1.19 2.28
C VAL A 66 -17.57 1.87 0.92
N GLY A 67 -18.20 1.31 -0.10
CA GLY A 67 -18.41 1.94 -1.40
C GLY A 67 -17.40 1.60 -2.50
N LEU A 68 -16.53 0.59 -2.32
CA LEU A 68 -15.68 0.16 -3.41
C LEU A 68 -16.48 -0.62 -4.46
N THR A 69 -16.22 -0.32 -5.72
CA THR A 69 -16.73 -1.09 -6.86
C THR A 69 -15.95 -2.39 -7.01
N GLU A 70 -16.49 -3.33 -7.79
CA GLU A 70 -15.78 -4.58 -8.08
C GLU A 70 -14.44 -4.35 -8.78
N LEU A 71 -14.38 -3.38 -9.70
CA LEU A 71 -13.13 -3.00 -10.37
C LEU A 71 -12.11 -2.40 -9.41
N GLU A 72 -12.55 -1.54 -8.49
CA GLU A 72 -11.69 -0.97 -7.47
C GLU A 72 -11.14 -2.04 -6.52
N ILE A 73 -11.95 -3.02 -6.14
CA ILE A 73 -11.51 -4.16 -5.32
C ILE A 73 -10.48 -5.01 -6.09
N LEU A 74 -10.72 -5.26 -7.36
CA LEU A 74 -9.79 -5.99 -8.21
C LEU A 74 -8.45 -5.25 -8.34
N ASP A 75 -8.48 -3.93 -8.53
CA ASP A 75 -7.29 -3.09 -8.56
C ASP A 75 -6.54 -3.13 -7.23
N LEU A 76 -7.25 -3.10 -6.11
CA LEU A 76 -6.65 -3.21 -4.78
C LEU A 76 -5.94 -4.56 -4.60
N VAL A 77 -6.59 -5.66 -4.96
CA VAL A 77 -6.00 -7.00 -4.88
C VAL A 77 -4.73 -7.10 -5.74
N HIS A 78 -4.80 -6.63 -6.98
CA HIS A 78 -3.64 -6.61 -7.87
C HIS A 78 -2.51 -5.75 -7.33
N SER A 79 -2.81 -4.58 -6.77
CA SER A 79 -1.80 -3.70 -6.19
C SER A 79 -1.08 -4.36 -5.03
N VAL A 80 -1.80 -4.96 -4.10
CA VAL A 80 -1.20 -5.67 -2.96
C VAL A 80 -0.36 -6.84 -3.44
N ALA A 81 -0.87 -7.65 -4.36
CA ALA A 81 -0.15 -8.81 -4.89
C ALA A 81 1.11 -8.42 -5.65
N LEU A 82 1.04 -7.38 -6.48
CA LEU A 82 2.18 -6.87 -7.24
C LEU A 82 3.29 -6.38 -6.31
N PHE A 83 2.96 -5.60 -5.30
CA PHE A 83 3.96 -5.10 -4.36
C PHE A 83 4.50 -6.19 -3.44
N ALA A 84 3.70 -7.17 -3.06
CA ALA A 84 4.20 -8.33 -2.33
C ALA A 84 5.25 -9.09 -3.15
N TRP A 85 4.99 -9.28 -4.46
CA TRP A 85 5.97 -9.87 -5.38
C TRP A 85 7.20 -8.99 -5.54
N ALA A 86 7.04 -7.71 -5.84
CA ALA A 86 8.14 -6.78 -6.06
C ALA A 86 9.03 -6.61 -4.83
N ASN A 87 8.44 -6.47 -3.65
CA ASN A 87 9.18 -6.34 -2.39
C ASN A 87 10.03 -7.57 -2.10
N ARG A 88 9.52 -8.78 -2.38
CA ARG A 88 10.29 -10.01 -2.22
C ARG A 88 11.50 -10.06 -3.13
N LEU A 89 11.36 -9.64 -4.37
CA LEU A 89 12.49 -9.54 -5.30
C LEU A 89 13.52 -8.51 -4.83
N MET A 90 13.08 -7.33 -4.47
CA MET A 90 13.98 -6.24 -4.07
C MET A 90 14.72 -6.57 -2.78
N LEU A 91 14.07 -7.20 -1.81
CA LEU A 91 14.73 -7.59 -0.56
C LEU A 91 15.79 -8.68 -0.76
N ASN A 92 15.66 -9.52 -1.78
CA ASN A 92 16.62 -10.57 -2.10
C ASN A 92 17.71 -10.11 -3.06
N LEU A 93 17.39 -9.22 -4.00
CA LEU A 93 18.33 -8.76 -5.03
C LEU A 93 19.06 -7.46 -4.64
N GLY A 94 18.65 -6.86 -3.53
CA GLY A 94 19.19 -5.60 -3.04
C GLY A 94 18.42 -4.40 -3.55
N GLU A 95 18.54 -3.29 -2.83
CA GLU A 95 17.90 -2.03 -3.19
C GLU A 95 18.77 -1.28 -4.22
N PRO A 96 18.15 -0.43 -5.06
CA PRO A 96 18.88 0.35 -6.03
C PRO A 96 19.85 1.31 -5.34
N VAL A 97 21.05 1.39 -5.88
CA VAL A 97 22.04 2.38 -5.47
C VAL A 97 21.99 3.53 -6.46
N PHE A 98 21.66 4.70 -5.97
CA PHE A 98 21.66 5.89 -6.81
C PHE A 98 23.10 6.36 -7.05
N PRO A 99 23.47 6.72 -8.29
CA PRO A 99 24.76 7.30 -8.53
C PRO A 99 24.89 8.64 -7.79
N PRO A 100 26.11 9.00 -7.36
CA PRO A 100 26.32 10.29 -6.73
C PRO A 100 25.90 11.43 -7.66
N VAL A 101 25.26 12.45 -7.11
CA VAL A 101 24.90 13.64 -7.86
C VAL A 101 26.20 14.38 -8.18
N THR A 102 26.49 14.57 -9.45
CA THR A 102 27.63 15.35 -9.89
C THR A 102 27.23 16.77 -10.24
N ALA A 103 28.14 17.74 -10.05
CA ALA A 103 27.86 19.14 -10.33
C ALA A 103 27.60 19.44 -11.82
N ALA A 104 27.91 18.49 -12.71
CA ALA A 104 27.72 18.61 -14.16
C ALA A 104 26.37 18.06 -14.66
N SER A 105 25.56 17.51 -13.79
CA SER A 105 24.26 16.93 -14.17
C SER A 105 23.05 17.84 -13.85
#